data_7d5126f015b24ef4d78fb04503dac825
#
_entry.id   7d5126f015b24ef4d78fb04503dac825
#
_cell.length_a   1.000
_cell.length_b   1.000
_cell.length_c   1.000
_cell.angle_alpha   90.00
_cell.angle_beta   90.00
_cell.angle_gamma   90.00
#
_symmetry.space_group_name_H-M   'P 1'
#
loop_
_entity.id
_entity.type
_entity.pdbx_description
1 polymer ?
#
loop_
_entity_poly.entity_id
_entity_poly.type
_entity_poly.pdbx_seq_one_letter_code
_entity_poly.pdbx_strand_id
1 'polypeptide(L)'
;MNAQEIRNAYLQFFADRGHAIIPRAKLIPYNDPTTLFTGSGMQPLLPYLLGESHPEGVRLVDSQTALRAQDIEDVGDNRHTTFFEMLGNWSLGDYFKEQQIRWFFEFLTDTVGLDPNKIYVTAFIGDDTHGIPRDDEAANIWQKVFAEKGIEAAIVEVGSQADGDVRGINPGERIFFYDDGENWWSRGGGLDKTPIGDPCGPDSEVFYDFGPQNHAEGFGLAHPASDSGQFMEIGNQVFMQYRRNEDGSFTPLEKQNVDFGGGLERIAAAKIDSPDVFKISLLWPIVEKLQTLSGKKYESHTESMRVIADHLRAATFLAVDGVKPANKEQGYVMRRLLRRAIRFAFDLGIEQNFFEEIVPVIADMYVDDYPEVRDQRDEVIATLVKEEKVFRQTLRKGLRELDKFKQSGLTGNELFTLYDTYGFPVELSTEEAFKQEVKLSDAWREEFDAKMREQRERSQTAAKGTFKGGLAGDKDNHKKYHTATHLLQSALRELFGPELRQHGSNITEERLRFDFNHDAKMTPEEIKKAEDLVNGWIKDDLTVTYTDYPTEVALDMGAIGPFGERYADTVKVYQMGEGDHIAS
;
A
#
# COMPACT_ATOMS: atom_id res chain seq x y z
N MET A 1 -27.34 8.26 -4.56
CA MET A 1 -26.31 7.32 -5.06
C MET A 1 -25.42 6.94 -3.89
N ASN A 2 -25.15 5.65 -3.73
CA ASN A 2 -24.12 5.15 -2.81
C ASN A 2 -22.75 5.07 -3.52
N ALA A 3 -21.69 4.66 -2.81
CA ALA A 3 -20.34 4.65 -3.38
C ALA A 3 -20.22 3.66 -4.56
N GLN A 4 -20.82 2.48 -4.49
CA GLN A 4 -20.83 1.49 -5.58
C GLN A 4 -21.53 2.05 -6.83
N GLU A 5 -22.67 2.73 -6.66
CA GLU A 5 -23.37 3.37 -7.76
C GLU A 5 -22.56 4.53 -8.37
N ILE A 6 -21.80 5.28 -7.55
CA ILE A 6 -20.91 6.36 -8.05
C ILE A 6 -19.78 5.75 -8.88
N ARG A 7 -19.13 4.67 -8.42
CA ARG A 7 -18.11 3.95 -9.19
C ARG A 7 -18.65 3.52 -10.56
N ASN A 8 -19.78 2.83 -10.57
CA ASN A 8 -20.36 2.31 -11.80
C ASN A 8 -20.83 3.44 -12.75
N ALA A 9 -21.39 4.51 -12.19
CA ALA A 9 -21.75 5.69 -12.98
C ALA A 9 -20.52 6.38 -13.57
N TYR A 10 -19.39 6.44 -12.85
CA TYR A 10 -18.14 7.01 -13.36
C TYR A 10 -17.59 6.21 -14.54
N LEU A 11 -17.48 4.90 -14.38
CA LEU A 11 -17.00 4.01 -15.43
C LEU A 11 -17.87 4.13 -16.70
N GLN A 12 -19.19 4.12 -16.54
CA GLN A 12 -20.12 4.26 -17.65
C GLN A 12 -20.06 5.65 -18.29
N PHE A 13 -19.97 6.71 -17.47
CA PHE A 13 -19.88 8.09 -17.95
C PHE A 13 -18.70 8.31 -18.91
N PHE A 14 -17.53 7.75 -18.58
CA PHE A 14 -16.35 7.84 -19.42
C PHE A 14 -16.37 6.81 -20.56
N ALA A 15 -16.96 5.64 -20.38
CA ALA A 15 -17.16 4.67 -21.47
C ALA A 15 -18.05 5.26 -22.58
N ASP A 16 -19.12 6.00 -22.23
CA ASP A 16 -19.98 6.70 -23.19
C ASP A 16 -19.24 7.80 -23.96
N ARG A 17 -18.07 8.22 -23.45
CA ARG A 17 -17.16 9.20 -24.08
C ARG A 17 -15.96 8.53 -24.77
N GLY A 18 -16.06 7.22 -25.01
CA GLY A 18 -15.09 6.45 -25.79
C GLY A 18 -13.86 5.99 -25.01
N HIS A 19 -13.92 5.95 -23.67
CA HIS A 19 -12.87 5.37 -22.85
C HIS A 19 -13.05 3.84 -22.73
N ALA A 20 -11.96 3.11 -22.86
CA ALA A 20 -11.94 1.69 -22.54
C ALA A 20 -11.89 1.50 -21.01
N ILE A 21 -12.79 0.69 -20.47
CA ILE A 21 -12.75 0.30 -19.06
C ILE A 21 -11.67 -0.76 -18.91
N ILE A 22 -10.64 -0.45 -18.12
CA ILE A 22 -9.55 -1.37 -17.82
C ILE A 22 -9.69 -1.96 -16.41
N PRO A 23 -9.21 -3.19 -16.17
CA PRO A 23 -9.26 -3.78 -14.84
C PRO A 23 -8.26 -3.09 -13.89
N ARG A 24 -8.58 -3.08 -12.59
CA ARG A 24 -7.64 -2.62 -11.58
C ARG A 24 -6.32 -3.40 -11.61
N ALA A 25 -5.20 -2.76 -11.39
CA ALA A 25 -3.96 -3.41 -11.06
C ALA A 25 -3.97 -3.92 -9.61
N LYS A 26 -3.13 -4.91 -9.30
CA LYS A 26 -2.94 -5.37 -7.93
C LYS A 26 -2.30 -4.30 -7.06
N LEU A 27 -2.54 -4.37 -5.75
CA LEU A 27 -1.87 -3.52 -4.76
C LEU A 27 -0.36 -3.73 -4.70
N ILE A 28 0.14 -4.88 -5.17
CA ILE A 28 1.58 -5.13 -5.33
C ILE A 28 1.97 -4.70 -6.75
N PRO A 29 2.81 -3.64 -6.89
CA PRO A 29 3.21 -3.15 -8.20
C PRO A 29 3.96 -4.23 -8.99
N TYR A 30 3.61 -4.37 -10.27
CA TYR A 30 4.33 -5.25 -11.18
C TYR A 30 5.55 -4.52 -11.74
N ASN A 31 6.74 -5.13 -11.60
CA ASN A 31 8.01 -4.58 -12.10
C ASN A 31 8.42 -3.19 -11.57
N ASP A 32 7.89 -2.76 -10.43
CA ASP A 32 8.35 -1.55 -9.75
C ASP A 32 8.98 -1.90 -8.39
N PRO A 33 10.31 -2.02 -8.31
CA PRO A 33 11.00 -2.31 -7.05
C PRO A 33 11.14 -1.07 -6.15
N THR A 34 10.71 0.10 -6.58
CA THR A 34 10.90 1.36 -5.84
C THR A 34 9.79 1.62 -4.83
N THR A 35 8.61 1.03 -5.03
CA THR A 35 7.45 1.19 -4.15
C THR A 35 6.93 -0.16 -3.66
N LEU A 36 6.42 -0.19 -2.43
CA LEU A 36 5.85 -1.41 -1.84
C LEU A 36 4.42 -1.69 -2.34
N PHE A 37 3.68 -0.64 -2.64
CA PHE A 37 2.27 -0.74 -3.02
C PHE A 37 1.93 0.19 -4.17
N THR A 38 0.88 -0.16 -4.90
CA THR A 38 0.22 0.73 -5.83
C THR A 38 -0.48 1.82 -5.04
N GLY A 39 0.02 3.05 -5.11
CA GLY A 39 -0.46 4.20 -4.33
C GLY A 39 -1.34 5.17 -5.11
N SER A 40 -1.48 4.97 -6.44
CA SER A 40 -2.30 5.82 -7.31
C SER A 40 -2.71 5.10 -8.58
N GLY A 41 -3.73 5.62 -9.27
CA GLY A 41 -4.22 5.07 -10.53
C GLY A 41 -3.22 5.15 -11.68
N MET A 42 -2.39 6.20 -11.70
CA MET A 42 -1.41 6.38 -12.77
C MET A 42 -0.21 5.44 -12.69
N GLN A 43 0.13 4.93 -11.51
CA GLN A 43 1.36 4.16 -11.30
C GLN A 43 1.47 2.93 -12.24
N PRO A 44 0.41 2.13 -12.45
CA PRO A 44 0.44 1.04 -13.43
C PRO A 44 0.53 1.52 -14.88
N LEU A 45 0.15 2.76 -15.16
CA LEU A 45 0.07 3.34 -16.50
C LEU A 45 1.29 4.19 -16.89
N LEU A 46 2.29 4.29 -16.01
CA LEU A 46 3.48 5.12 -16.24
C LEU A 46 4.17 4.89 -17.60
N PRO A 47 4.39 3.64 -18.09
CA PRO A 47 5.00 3.42 -19.40
C PRO A 47 4.20 4.08 -20.54
N TYR A 48 2.89 4.06 -20.47
CA TYR A 48 1.99 4.62 -21.49
C TYR A 48 1.96 6.14 -21.46
N LEU A 49 2.04 6.74 -20.27
CA LEU A 49 2.21 8.18 -20.10
C LEU A 49 3.57 8.68 -20.58
N LEU A 50 4.57 7.80 -20.61
CA LEU A 50 5.90 8.05 -21.20
C LEU A 50 5.94 7.85 -22.71
N GLY A 51 4.86 7.37 -23.34
CA GLY A 51 4.71 7.29 -24.80
C GLY A 51 4.59 5.87 -25.38
N GLU A 52 4.59 4.82 -24.57
CA GLU A 52 4.23 3.49 -25.04
C GLU A 52 2.76 3.43 -25.45
N SER A 53 2.43 2.55 -26.39
CA SER A 53 1.04 2.37 -26.82
C SER A 53 0.30 1.41 -25.91
N HIS A 54 -0.82 1.83 -25.33
CA HIS A 54 -1.68 0.95 -24.55
C HIS A 54 -2.53 0.07 -25.47
N PRO A 55 -2.68 -1.25 -25.19
CA PRO A 55 -3.44 -2.17 -26.06
C PRO A 55 -4.92 -1.80 -26.22
N GLU A 56 -5.55 -1.19 -25.19
CA GLU A 56 -6.95 -0.78 -25.20
C GLU A 56 -7.17 0.63 -25.79
N GLY A 57 -6.13 1.32 -26.26
CA GLY A 57 -6.23 2.62 -26.92
C GLY A 57 -5.72 3.79 -26.10
N VAL A 58 -6.18 5.00 -26.44
CA VAL A 58 -5.67 6.27 -25.88
C VAL A 58 -6.58 6.92 -24.85
N ARG A 59 -7.78 6.40 -24.66
CA ARG A 59 -8.73 6.82 -23.62
C ARG A 59 -8.99 5.65 -22.70
N LEU A 60 -8.62 5.78 -21.44
CA LEU A 60 -8.76 4.71 -20.45
C LEU A 60 -9.53 5.21 -19.24
N VAL A 61 -10.24 4.30 -18.58
CA VAL A 61 -10.94 4.58 -17.32
C VAL A 61 -10.92 3.35 -16.43
N ASP A 62 -10.74 3.54 -15.12
CA ASP A 62 -10.89 2.48 -14.12
C ASP A 62 -11.32 3.01 -12.75
N SER A 63 -11.47 2.08 -11.82
CA SER A 63 -11.44 2.32 -10.38
C SER A 63 -10.28 1.53 -9.80
N GLN A 64 -9.14 2.19 -9.63
CA GLN A 64 -7.91 1.57 -9.12
C GLN A 64 -7.92 1.50 -7.60
N THR A 65 -7.76 0.29 -7.06
CA THR A 65 -7.47 0.13 -5.63
C THR A 65 -6.06 0.60 -5.32
N ALA A 66 -5.92 1.44 -4.31
CA ALA A 66 -4.66 2.04 -3.90
C ALA A 66 -4.42 1.85 -2.40
N LEU A 67 -3.14 1.78 -2.00
CA LEU A 67 -2.75 1.66 -0.61
C LEU A 67 -1.57 2.58 -0.29
N ARG A 68 -1.77 3.46 0.69
CA ARG A 68 -0.76 4.40 1.21
C ARG A 68 -0.38 4.03 2.64
N ALA A 69 0.74 3.35 2.79
CA ALA A 69 1.21 2.87 4.10
C ALA A 69 1.70 3.99 5.03
N GLN A 70 2.04 5.16 4.49
CA GLN A 70 2.40 6.35 5.27
C GLN A 70 1.24 6.89 6.10
N ASP A 71 0.00 6.71 5.64
CA ASP A 71 -1.20 7.28 6.26
C ASP A 71 -1.75 6.39 7.41
N ILE A 72 -1.10 5.28 7.75
CA ILE A 72 -1.58 4.32 8.76
C ILE A 72 -1.81 4.98 10.11
N GLU A 73 -0.92 5.87 10.55
CA GLU A 73 -1.03 6.56 11.83
C GLU A 73 -2.12 7.62 11.85
N ASP A 74 -2.44 8.22 10.71
CA ASP A 74 -3.45 9.28 10.59
C ASP A 74 -4.88 8.72 10.57
N VAL A 75 -5.03 7.41 10.29
CA VAL A 75 -6.33 6.74 10.36
C VAL A 75 -6.87 6.73 11.79
N GLY A 76 -8.06 7.24 11.95
CA GLY A 76 -8.76 7.46 13.21
C GLY A 76 -9.53 8.79 13.19
N ASP A 77 -9.05 9.74 12.39
CA ASP A 77 -9.82 10.94 12.04
C ASP A 77 -10.99 10.60 11.07
N ASN A 78 -11.65 11.61 10.53
CA ASN A 78 -12.84 11.43 9.71
C ASN A 78 -12.57 11.34 8.20
N ARG A 79 -11.31 11.41 7.74
CA ARG A 79 -10.98 11.55 6.30
C ARG A 79 -9.84 10.66 5.80
N HIS A 80 -8.88 10.28 6.67
CA HIS A 80 -7.74 9.45 6.26
C HIS A 80 -8.11 7.96 6.22
N THR A 81 -7.68 7.31 5.14
CA THR A 81 -7.78 5.85 4.95
C THR A 81 -6.47 5.35 4.35
N THR A 82 -6.02 4.17 4.75
CA THR A 82 -4.84 3.53 4.15
C THR A 82 -5.15 2.91 2.79
N PHE A 83 -6.33 2.35 2.66
CA PHE A 83 -6.84 1.75 1.44
C PHE A 83 -8.01 2.60 0.92
N PHE A 84 -7.99 2.90 -0.37
CA PHE A 84 -9.06 3.63 -1.04
C PHE A 84 -9.17 3.23 -2.51
N GLU A 85 -10.26 3.62 -3.14
CA GLU A 85 -10.47 3.48 -4.56
C GLU A 85 -10.26 4.82 -5.24
N MET A 86 -9.34 4.87 -6.21
CA MET A 86 -9.11 6.04 -7.05
C MET A 86 -9.84 5.84 -8.37
N LEU A 87 -10.88 6.63 -8.59
CA LEU A 87 -11.50 6.75 -9.91
C LEU A 87 -10.52 7.46 -10.83
N GLY A 88 -10.12 6.80 -11.91
CA GLY A 88 -9.13 7.31 -12.83
C GLY A 88 -9.64 7.38 -14.27
N ASN A 89 -9.30 8.47 -14.98
CA ASN A 89 -9.41 8.50 -16.43
C ASN A 89 -8.17 9.15 -17.06
N TRP A 90 -7.77 8.63 -18.19
CA TRP A 90 -6.54 9.02 -18.88
C TRP A 90 -6.79 9.36 -20.33
N SER A 91 -6.08 10.41 -20.79
CA SER A 91 -5.94 10.74 -22.19
C SER A 91 -4.45 10.64 -22.57
N LEU A 92 -4.12 9.69 -23.42
CA LEU A 92 -2.75 9.48 -23.92
C LEU A 92 -2.55 10.26 -25.23
N GLY A 93 -2.50 11.59 -25.12
CA GLY A 93 -2.31 12.51 -26.24
C GLY A 93 -3.52 12.70 -27.15
N ASP A 94 -4.73 12.62 -26.62
CA ASP A 94 -5.97 12.77 -27.39
C ASP A 94 -6.74 14.04 -26.95
N TYR A 95 -7.42 14.05 -25.83
CA TYR A 95 -8.06 15.26 -25.27
C TYR A 95 -7.22 15.86 -24.15
N PHE A 96 -7.55 17.10 -23.77
CA PHE A 96 -6.79 17.82 -22.73
C PHE A 96 -7.71 18.63 -21.80
N LYS A 97 -7.29 19.78 -21.28
CA LYS A 97 -7.95 20.54 -20.20
C LYS A 97 -9.44 20.82 -20.44
N GLU A 98 -9.82 21.30 -21.63
CA GLU A 98 -11.20 21.70 -21.92
C GLU A 98 -12.18 20.55 -21.69
N GLN A 99 -11.88 19.37 -22.24
CA GLN A 99 -12.75 18.20 -22.09
C GLN A 99 -12.70 17.66 -20.67
N GLN A 100 -11.49 17.52 -20.08
CA GLN A 100 -11.32 16.93 -18.75
C GLN A 100 -12.10 17.73 -17.69
N ILE A 101 -11.88 19.03 -17.63
CA ILE A 101 -12.52 19.90 -16.65
C ILE A 101 -14.05 19.88 -16.82
N ARG A 102 -14.56 20.00 -18.05
CA ARG A 102 -15.99 19.94 -18.31
C ARG A 102 -16.61 18.61 -17.92
N TRP A 103 -16.01 17.51 -18.33
CA TRP A 103 -16.57 16.18 -18.06
C TRP A 103 -16.57 15.86 -16.58
N PHE A 104 -15.51 16.20 -15.86
CA PHE A 104 -15.49 15.95 -14.43
C PHE A 104 -16.50 16.82 -13.68
N PHE A 105 -16.62 18.10 -14.03
CA PHE A 105 -17.62 18.98 -13.43
C PHE A 105 -19.06 18.51 -13.75
N GLU A 106 -19.35 18.10 -15.00
CA GLU A 106 -20.61 17.49 -15.41
C GLU A 106 -20.90 16.19 -14.62
N PHE A 107 -19.87 15.32 -14.48
CA PHE A 107 -20.02 14.11 -13.68
C PHE A 107 -20.42 14.43 -12.24
N LEU A 108 -19.72 15.34 -11.58
CA LEU A 108 -19.99 15.73 -10.20
C LEU A 108 -21.39 16.36 -10.04
N THR A 109 -21.77 17.30 -10.92
CA THR A 109 -22.98 18.10 -10.74
C THR A 109 -24.23 17.45 -11.34
N ASP A 110 -24.14 16.83 -12.53
CA ASP A 110 -25.29 16.32 -13.25
C ASP A 110 -25.49 14.81 -13.04
N THR A 111 -24.42 14.03 -12.88
CA THR A 111 -24.50 12.60 -12.66
C THR A 111 -24.57 12.25 -11.17
N VAL A 112 -23.59 12.69 -10.38
CA VAL A 112 -23.58 12.47 -8.92
C VAL A 112 -24.61 13.38 -8.24
N GLY A 113 -24.81 14.60 -8.76
CA GLY A 113 -25.75 15.58 -8.24
C GLY A 113 -25.22 16.25 -6.97
N LEU A 114 -23.96 16.65 -6.97
CA LEU A 114 -23.39 17.54 -5.95
C LEU A 114 -23.86 18.97 -6.18
N ASP A 115 -24.00 19.74 -5.10
CA ASP A 115 -24.29 21.17 -5.21
C ASP A 115 -23.07 21.92 -5.76
N PRO A 116 -23.13 22.50 -6.96
CA PRO A 116 -22.02 23.22 -7.55
C PRO A 116 -21.60 24.46 -6.73
N ASN A 117 -22.46 24.97 -5.85
CA ASN A 117 -22.12 26.06 -4.92
C ASN A 117 -21.17 25.62 -3.81
N LYS A 118 -20.99 24.35 -3.58
CA LYS A 118 -20.03 23.77 -2.62
C LYS A 118 -18.73 23.33 -3.26
N ILE A 119 -18.55 23.54 -4.57
CA ILE A 119 -17.34 23.18 -5.30
C ILE A 119 -16.40 24.37 -5.39
N TYR A 120 -15.14 24.16 -5.05
CA TYR A 120 -14.02 25.09 -5.16
C TYR A 120 -12.89 24.39 -5.93
N VAL A 121 -12.11 25.17 -6.67
CA VAL A 121 -11.07 24.60 -7.53
C VAL A 121 -9.77 25.38 -7.44
N THR A 122 -8.67 24.70 -7.74
CA THR A 122 -7.34 25.30 -7.76
C THR A 122 -6.71 25.21 -9.14
N ALA A 123 -5.66 25.98 -9.36
CA ALA A 123 -4.83 25.95 -10.56
C ALA A 123 -3.41 26.45 -10.23
N PHE A 124 -2.45 26.09 -11.05
CA PHE A 124 -1.05 26.43 -10.84
C PHE A 124 -0.75 27.90 -11.14
N ILE A 125 -0.12 28.59 -10.18
CA ILE A 125 0.22 30.03 -10.30
C ILE A 125 1.35 30.32 -11.28
N GLY A 126 2.10 29.29 -11.70
CA GLY A 126 3.30 29.43 -12.52
C GLY A 126 4.58 29.52 -11.68
N ASP A 127 5.72 29.42 -12.36
CA ASP A 127 7.05 29.59 -11.76
C ASP A 127 8.01 30.25 -12.75
N ASP A 128 8.36 31.51 -12.47
CA ASP A 128 9.26 32.31 -13.33
C ASP A 128 10.70 31.77 -13.32
N THR A 129 11.10 31.06 -12.25
CA THR A 129 12.46 30.53 -12.11
C THR A 129 12.71 29.42 -13.13
N HIS A 130 11.70 28.57 -13.35
CA HIS A 130 11.76 27.47 -14.33
C HIS A 130 11.12 27.86 -15.68
N GLY A 131 10.61 29.07 -15.81
CA GLY A 131 9.96 29.56 -17.03
C GLY A 131 8.63 28.87 -17.33
N ILE A 132 7.91 28.41 -16.30
CA ILE A 132 6.63 27.74 -16.44
C ILE A 132 5.51 28.78 -16.21
N PRO A 133 4.64 29.02 -17.22
CA PRO A 133 3.60 30.02 -17.11
C PRO A 133 2.50 29.60 -16.14
N ARG A 134 1.76 30.61 -15.63
CA ARG A 134 0.52 30.39 -14.90
C ARG A 134 -0.51 29.69 -15.77
N ASP A 135 -1.29 28.76 -15.17
CA ASP A 135 -2.31 27.98 -15.87
C ASP A 135 -3.64 28.74 -16.01
N ASP A 136 -3.58 29.87 -16.74
CA ASP A 136 -4.76 30.67 -17.07
C ASP A 136 -5.79 29.87 -17.89
N GLU A 137 -5.35 28.88 -18.66
CA GLU A 137 -6.24 28.04 -19.46
C GLU A 137 -7.20 27.25 -18.57
N ALA A 138 -6.69 26.53 -17.58
CA ALA A 138 -7.53 25.78 -16.63
C ALA A 138 -8.48 26.71 -15.86
N ALA A 139 -7.98 27.82 -15.33
CA ALA A 139 -8.78 28.80 -14.59
C ALA A 139 -9.91 29.39 -15.43
N ASN A 140 -9.67 29.74 -16.69
CA ASN A 140 -10.67 30.27 -17.60
C ASN A 140 -11.73 29.22 -17.99
N ILE A 141 -11.35 27.95 -18.13
CA ILE A 141 -12.30 26.86 -18.39
C ILE A 141 -13.21 26.68 -17.16
N TRP A 142 -12.64 26.65 -15.96
CA TRP A 142 -13.40 26.59 -14.71
C TRP A 142 -14.40 27.75 -14.59
N GLN A 143 -13.97 28.98 -14.88
CA GLN A 143 -14.86 30.13 -14.83
C GLN A 143 -16.06 29.99 -15.78
N LYS A 144 -15.83 29.42 -16.99
CA LYS A 144 -16.90 29.16 -17.96
C LYS A 144 -17.89 28.10 -17.45
N VAL A 145 -17.41 26.96 -16.94
CA VAL A 145 -18.31 25.88 -16.49
C VAL A 145 -19.12 26.28 -15.26
N PHE A 146 -18.56 27.10 -14.35
CA PHE A 146 -19.33 27.69 -13.27
C PHE A 146 -20.41 28.68 -13.80
N ALA A 147 -20.04 29.53 -14.75
CA ALA A 147 -20.97 30.48 -15.36
C ALA A 147 -22.14 29.77 -16.07
N GLU A 148 -21.90 28.63 -16.72
CA GLU A 148 -22.94 27.78 -17.32
C GLU A 148 -23.95 27.24 -16.29
N LYS A 149 -23.57 27.12 -15.03
CA LYS A 149 -24.44 26.79 -13.88
C LYS A 149 -25.01 28.03 -13.19
N GLY A 150 -24.77 29.25 -13.74
CA GLY A 150 -25.23 30.50 -13.16
C GLY A 150 -24.47 30.94 -11.91
N ILE A 151 -23.26 30.41 -11.70
CA ILE A 151 -22.43 30.73 -10.56
C ILE A 151 -21.33 31.71 -10.97
N GLU A 152 -21.24 32.83 -10.26
CA GLU A 152 -20.10 33.73 -10.36
C GLU A 152 -18.88 33.09 -9.66
N ALA A 153 -17.76 32.97 -10.39
CA ALA A 153 -16.54 32.36 -9.92
C ALA A 153 -15.36 33.31 -10.14
N ALA A 154 -15.04 34.08 -9.12
CA ALA A 154 -13.85 34.96 -9.16
C ALA A 154 -12.58 34.13 -9.07
N ILE A 155 -11.59 34.53 -9.85
CA ILE A 155 -10.23 33.96 -9.87
C ILE A 155 -9.35 34.75 -8.92
N VAL A 156 -8.54 34.06 -8.14
CA VAL A 156 -7.72 34.64 -7.08
C VAL A 156 -6.30 34.05 -7.10
N GLU A 157 -5.31 34.91 -6.93
CA GLU A 157 -3.93 34.49 -6.65
C GLU A 157 -3.73 34.36 -5.14
N VAL A 158 -3.22 33.21 -4.71
CA VAL A 158 -2.93 32.92 -3.29
C VAL A 158 -1.42 32.75 -3.08
N GLY A 159 -0.78 31.85 -3.78
CA GLY A 159 0.62 31.46 -3.57
C GLY A 159 0.72 30.16 -2.77
N SER A 160 1.35 30.19 -1.61
CA SER A 160 1.49 29.01 -0.75
C SER A 160 0.22 28.73 0.08
N GLN A 161 0.13 27.51 0.63
CA GLN A 161 -0.88 27.17 1.65
C GLN A 161 -0.85 28.18 2.83
N ALA A 162 0.35 28.55 3.30
CA ALA A 162 0.50 29.51 4.39
C ALA A 162 -0.04 30.91 4.04
N ASP A 163 0.06 31.35 2.78
CA ASP A 163 -0.56 32.61 2.33
C ASP A 163 -2.09 32.48 2.34
N GLY A 164 -2.60 31.32 1.98
CA GLY A 164 -4.02 30.98 2.09
C GLY A 164 -4.54 31.04 3.53
N ASP A 165 -3.81 30.48 4.48
CA ASP A 165 -4.12 30.52 5.93
C ASP A 165 -4.25 31.94 6.50
N VAL A 166 -3.48 32.87 5.95
CA VAL A 166 -3.54 34.29 6.36
C VAL A 166 -4.70 35.02 5.66
N ARG A 167 -4.96 34.69 4.38
CA ARG A 167 -5.90 35.39 3.53
C ARG A 167 -7.36 34.91 3.68
N GLY A 168 -7.57 33.60 3.70
CA GLY A 168 -8.90 32.98 3.64
C GLY A 168 -9.61 33.18 2.29
N ILE A 169 -10.93 33.04 2.30
CA ILE A 169 -11.82 33.16 1.14
C ILE A 169 -12.76 34.34 1.32
N ASN A 170 -12.95 35.13 0.25
CA ASN A 170 -13.98 36.16 0.19
C ASN A 170 -15.22 35.66 -0.61
N PRO A 171 -16.40 36.29 -0.42
CA PRO A 171 -17.59 35.95 -1.17
C PRO A 171 -17.38 36.05 -2.69
N GLY A 172 -17.80 35.03 -3.43
CA GLY A 172 -17.67 34.95 -4.88
C GLY A 172 -16.38 34.36 -5.40
N GLU A 173 -15.37 34.18 -4.56
CA GLU A 173 -14.11 33.52 -4.93
C GLU A 173 -14.29 32.01 -4.98
N ARG A 174 -13.83 31.35 -6.07
CA ARG A 174 -13.97 29.90 -6.26
C ARG A 174 -12.80 29.24 -6.96
N ILE A 175 -11.95 30.00 -7.64
CA ILE A 175 -10.81 29.51 -8.42
C ILE A 175 -9.55 30.14 -7.84
N PHE A 176 -8.65 29.29 -7.33
CA PHE A 176 -7.51 29.72 -6.53
C PHE A 176 -6.20 29.27 -7.18
N PHE A 177 -5.30 30.21 -7.42
CA PHE A 177 -3.95 29.88 -7.87
C PHE A 177 -3.01 29.65 -6.70
N TYR A 178 -2.47 28.44 -6.63
CA TYR A 178 -1.44 28.05 -5.67
C TYR A 178 -0.10 27.74 -6.35
N ASP A 179 0.95 27.66 -5.54
CA ASP A 179 2.31 27.34 -5.97
C ASP A 179 2.50 25.84 -6.28
N ASP A 180 3.74 25.42 -6.50
CA ASP A 180 4.10 24.05 -6.84
C ASP A 180 3.96 23.06 -5.67
N GLY A 181 3.79 23.57 -4.46
CA GLY A 181 3.45 22.74 -3.29
C GLY A 181 2.06 22.12 -3.39
N GLU A 182 1.11 22.86 -4.02
CA GLU A 182 -0.29 22.47 -4.12
C GLU A 182 -0.69 22.07 -5.56
N ASN A 183 -0.19 22.76 -6.58
CA ASN A 183 -0.69 22.59 -7.96
C ASN A 183 0.38 22.22 -8.99
N TRP A 184 1.40 21.48 -8.57
CA TRP A 184 2.34 20.82 -9.48
C TRP A 184 2.50 19.35 -9.18
N TRP A 185 2.16 18.52 -10.13
CA TRP A 185 2.32 17.08 -9.98
C TRP A 185 3.64 16.56 -10.56
N SER A 186 4.36 15.80 -9.75
CA SER A 186 5.46 14.93 -10.15
C SER A 186 5.59 13.76 -9.17
N ARG A 187 6.27 12.67 -9.57
CA ARG A 187 6.54 11.55 -8.63
C ARG A 187 7.37 11.93 -7.41
N GLY A 188 8.12 13.03 -7.47
CA GLY A 188 8.95 13.51 -6.39
C GLY A 188 8.27 14.55 -5.49
N GLY A 189 7.13 15.08 -5.91
CA GLY A 189 6.44 16.22 -5.28
C GLY A 189 7.14 17.55 -5.52
N GLY A 190 6.44 18.50 -6.15
CA GLY A 190 6.95 19.83 -6.49
C GLY A 190 7.94 19.86 -7.65
N LEU A 191 8.27 21.08 -8.09
CA LEU A 191 9.14 21.34 -9.25
C LEU A 191 10.56 20.82 -9.04
N ASP A 192 11.20 21.23 -7.95
CA ASP A 192 12.60 20.90 -7.68
C ASP A 192 12.87 19.42 -7.43
N LYS A 193 11.86 18.68 -7.02
CA LYS A 193 11.95 17.24 -6.73
C LYS A 193 11.49 16.35 -7.88
N THR A 194 11.01 16.93 -8.98
CA THR A 194 10.62 16.16 -10.17
C THR A 194 11.80 15.31 -10.65
N PRO A 195 11.67 13.97 -10.81
CA PRO A 195 12.76 13.14 -11.29
C PRO A 195 13.14 13.48 -12.74
N ILE A 196 14.43 13.37 -13.06
CA ILE A 196 14.93 13.62 -14.42
C ILE A 196 14.32 12.62 -15.40
N GLY A 197 13.80 13.12 -16.52
CA GLY A 197 13.18 12.31 -17.56
C GLY A 197 11.71 11.96 -17.34
N ASP A 198 11.16 12.21 -16.14
CA ASP A 198 9.76 11.93 -15.84
C ASP A 198 8.80 12.96 -16.47
N PRO A 199 7.58 12.53 -16.82
CA PRO A 199 6.49 13.43 -17.16
C PRO A 199 6.00 14.14 -15.89
N CYS A 200 5.63 15.38 -16.04
CA CYS A 200 5.13 16.24 -14.97
C CYS A 200 4.26 17.36 -15.55
N GLY A 201 3.60 18.10 -14.70
CA GLY A 201 2.84 19.25 -15.14
C GLY A 201 2.02 19.90 -14.04
N PRO A 202 1.39 21.03 -14.36
CA PRO A 202 0.44 21.66 -13.47
C PRO A 202 -0.75 20.73 -13.25
N ASP A 203 -1.37 20.86 -12.12
CA ASP A 203 -2.63 20.20 -11.83
C ASP A 203 -3.70 21.20 -11.37
N SER A 204 -4.91 20.69 -11.30
CA SER A 204 -6.10 21.43 -10.88
C SER A 204 -6.93 20.52 -9.99
N GLU A 205 -6.97 20.85 -8.73
CA GLU A 205 -7.72 20.11 -7.72
C GLU A 205 -9.13 20.63 -7.58
N VAL A 206 -10.03 19.73 -7.19
CA VAL A 206 -11.43 20.01 -6.92
C VAL A 206 -11.75 19.69 -5.48
N PHE A 207 -12.23 20.67 -4.75
CA PHE A 207 -12.58 20.58 -3.34
C PHE A 207 -14.08 20.72 -3.13
N TYR A 208 -14.59 20.01 -2.13
CA TYR A 208 -15.96 20.13 -1.66
C TYR A 208 -15.98 20.80 -0.27
N ASP A 209 -16.83 21.83 -0.12
CA ASP A 209 -17.01 22.59 1.12
C ASP A 209 -18.11 21.95 1.98
N PHE A 210 -17.72 21.37 3.11
CA PHE A 210 -18.66 20.83 4.11
C PHE A 210 -19.20 21.88 5.08
N GLY A 211 -18.81 23.13 4.92
CA GLY A 211 -19.26 24.27 5.70
C GLY A 211 -18.34 24.62 6.88
N PRO A 212 -18.45 25.89 7.32
CA PRO A 212 -17.52 26.48 8.29
C PRO A 212 -17.57 25.83 9.69
N GLN A 213 -18.63 25.11 10.01
CA GLN A 213 -18.75 24.34 11.26
C GLN A 213 -17.74 23.18 11.34
N ASN A 214 -17.13 22.80 10.22
CA ASN A 214 -16.14 21.73 10.14
C ASN A 214 -14.70 22.27 10.13
N HIS A 215 -14.50 23.59 10.19
CA HIS A 215 -13.21 24.22 10.32
C HIS A 215 -12.67 24.02 11.73
N ALA A 216 -11.55 23.29 11.87
CA ALA A 216 -10.96 22.98 13.17
C ALA A 216 -10.23 24.17 13.78
N GLU A 217 -10.27 24.27 15.10
CA GLU A 217 -9.48 25.28 15.84
C GLU A 217 -7.98 25.03 15.68
N GLY A 218 -7.19 26.12 15.59
CA GLY A 218 -5.74 26.06 15.48
C GLY A 218 -5.20 26.10 14.06
N PHE A 219 -6.07 25.99 13.06
CA PHE A 219 -5.73 26.28 11.66
C PHE A 219 -5.90 27.78 11.36
N GLY A 220 -5.29 28.26 10.26
CA GLY A 220 -5.47 29.62 9.77
C GLY A 220 -6.91 29.89 9.30
N LEU A 221 -7.10 30.87 8.42
CA LEU A 221 -8.40 31.10 7.79
C LEU A 221 -8.71 29.97 6.79
N ALA A 222 -9.99 29.61 6.66
CA ALA A 222 -10.41 28.56 5.75
C ALA A 222 -10.15 28.92 4.28
N HIS A 223 -9.56 28.01 3.53
CA HIS A 223 -9.37 28.07 2.08
C HIS A 223 -9.27 26.64 1.50
N PRO A 224 -9.38 26.42 0.17
CA PRO A 224 -9.44 25.05 -0.40
C PRO A 224 -8.30 24.14 0.03
N ALA A 225 -7.04 24.60 -0.02
CA ALA A 225 -5.87 23.82 0.40
C ALA A 225 -5.63 23.81 1.93
N SER A 226 -6.59 24.27 2.74
CA SER A 226 -6.51 24.22 4.21
C SER A 226 -6.87 22.84 4.72
N ASP A 227 -6.01 22.23 5.53
CA ASP A 227 -6.27 20.93 6.18
C ASP A 227 -7.23 21.03 7.38
N SER A 228 -7.94 22.14 7.50
CA SER A 228 -8.82 22.44 8.65
C SER A 228 -10.04 21.52 8.79
N GLY A 229 -10.40 20.77 7.75
CA GLY A 229 -11.57 19.89 7.73
C GLY A 229 -12.82 20.45 7.08
N GLN A 230 -12.87 21.75 6.80
CA GLN A 230 -13.97 22.37 6.07
C GLN A 230 -13.98 21.91 4.60
N PHE A 231 -12.83 21.94 3.96
CA PHE A 231 -12.65 21.51 2.58
C PHE A 231 -12.06 20.11 2.51
N MET A 232 -12.49 19.35 1.50
CA MET A 232 -11.93 18.04 1.19
C MET A 232 -11.69 17.96 -0.31
N GLU A 233 -10.47 17.70 -0.72
CA GLU A 233 -10.13 17.37 -2.09
C GLU A 233 -10.87 16.09 -2.50
N ILE A 234 -11.64 16.19 -3.60
CA ILE A 234 -12.42 15.08 -4.15
C ILE A 234 -11.91 14.61 -5.52
N GLY A 235 -10.97 15.32 -6.11
CA GLY A 235 -10.31 14.93 -7.34
C GLY A 235 -9.22 15.87 -7.76
N ASN A 236 -8.20 15.31 -8.40
CA ASN A 236 -7.06 16.05 -8.95
C ASN A 236 -6.91 15.72 -10.44
N GLN A 237 -6.80 16.77 -11.27
CA GLN A 237 -6.65 16.71 -12.72
C GLN A 237 -5.23 17.12 -13.08
N VAL A 238 -4.37 16.13 -13.33
CA VAL A 238 -2.99 16.37 -13.70
C VAL A 238 -2.87 16.55 -15.21
N PHE A 239 -2.33 17.67 -15.62
CA PHE A 239 -2.06 18.02 -17.01
C PHE A 239 -0.59 17.81 -17.34
N MET A 240 -0.24 16.54 -17.65
CA MET A 240 1.14 16.17 -17.96
C MET A 240 1.55 16.76 -19.31
N GLN A 241 2.30 17.82 -19.27
CA GLN A 241 2.73 18.55 -20.48
C GLN A 241 4.22 18.86 -20.54
N TYR A 242 4.99 18.52 -19.49
CA TYR A 242 6.43 18.78 -19.41
C TYR A 242 7.21 17.51 -19.05
N ARG A 243 8.51 17.58 -19.35
CA ARG A 243 9.54 16.63 -18.89
C ARG A 243 10.70 17.42 -18.29
N ARG A 244 11.22 16.97 -17.14
CA ARG A 244 12.41 17.54 -16.54
C ARG A 244 13.67 17.04 -17.22
N ASN A 245 14.57 17.96 -17.62
CA ASN A 245 15.86 17.69 -18.23
C ASN A 245 16.96 17.49 -17.19
N GLU A 246 18.15 17.00 -17.64
CA GLU A 246 19.32 16.81 -16.78
C GLU A 246 19.86 18.12 -16.16
N ASP A 247 19.70 19.23 -16.85
CA ASP A 247 20.09 20.57 -16.38
C ASP A 247 19.08 21.23 -15.44
N GLY A 248 17.99 20.53 -15.10
CA GLY A 248 16.91 21.01 -14.25
C GLY A 248 15.84 21.85 -14.98
N SER A 249 16.01 22.14 -16.25
CA SER A 249 14.99 22.83 -17.07
C SER A 249 13.84 21.89 -17.42
N PHE A 250 12.72 22.47 -17.88
CA PHE A 250 11.54 21.73 -18.32
C PHE A 250 11.30 21.96 -19.81
N THR A 251 11.04 20.87 -20.55
CA THR A 251 10.65 20.95 -21.95
C THR A 251 9.25 20.37 -22.15
N PRO A 252 8.44 20.96 -23.07
CA PRO A 252 7.14 20.41 -23.41
C PRO A 252 7.25 18.97 -23.92
N LEU A 253 6.29 18.10 -23.54
CA LEU A 253 6.11 16.78 -24.13
C LEU A 253 5.60 16.90 -25.58
N GLU A 254 5.95 15.94 -26.44
CA GLU A 254 5.39 15.87 -27.80
C GLU A 254 3.87 15.69 -27.80
N LYS A 255 3.35 14.94 -26.82
CA LYS A 255 1.93 14.74 -26.58
C LYS A 255 1.61 15.13 -25.15
N GLN A 256 0.57 15.90 -24.99
CA GLN A 256 0.01 16.25 -23.69
C GLN A 256 -0.92 15.15 -23.22
N ASN A 257 -0.78 14.74 -21.97
CA ASN A 257 -1.60 13.69 -21.39
C ASN A 257 -2.46 14.26 -20.26
N VAL A 258 -3.61 13.65 -20.06
CA VAL A 258 -4.42 13.84 -18.86
C VAL A 258 -4.25 12.61 -17.99
N ASP A 259 -3.94 12.84 -16.71
CA ASP A 259 -4.04 11.88 -15.63
C ASP A 259 -5.00 12.43 -14.59
N PHE A 260 -6.13 11.79 -14.42
CA PHE A 260 -7.12 12.19 -13.41
C PHE A 260 -7.20 11.13 -12.32
N GLY A 261 -7.22 11.59 -11.06
CA GLY A 261 -7.49 10.78 -9.89
C GLY A 261 -8.54 11.41 -8.98
N GLY A 262 -9.65 10.73 -8.75
CA GLY A 262 -10.69 11.14 -7.79
C GLY A 262 -10.92 10.09 -6.72
N GLY A 263 -10.90 10.47 -5.43
CA GLY A 263 -11.18 9.56 -4.33
C GLY A 263 -12.65 9.15 -4.30
N LEU A 264 -12.98 7.90 -4.60
CA LEU A 264 -14.37 7.41 -4.56
C LEU A 264 -15.00 7.65 -3.19
N GLU A 265 -14.27 7.34 -2.12
CA GLU A 265 -14.75 7.53 -0.75
C GLU A 265 -15.06 9.00 -0.45
N ARG A 266 -14.22 9.91 -0.94
CA ARG A 266 -14.38 11.36 -0.75
C ARG A 266 -15.53 11.93 -1.56
N ILE A 267 -15.71 11.48 -2.81
CA ILE A 267 -16.88 11.85 -3.64
C ILE A 267 -18.18 11.31 -3.02
N ALA A 268 -18.15 10.08 -2.49
CA ALA A 268 -19.30 9.51 -1.80
C ALA A 268 -19.63 10.24 -0.49
N ALA A 269 -18.62 10.71 0.25
CA ALA A 269 -18.78 11.54 1.44
C ALA A 269 -19.40 12.92 1.07
N ALA A 270 -18.92 13.55 -0.01
CA ALA A 270 -19.52 14.77 -0.54
C ALA A 270 -21.00 14.54 -0.95
N LYS A 271 -21.32 13.37 -1.56
CA LYS A 271 -22.69 13.03 -1.96
C LYS A 271 -23.67 12.93 -0.80
N ILE A 272 -23.23 12.41 0.34
CA ILE A 272 -24.05 12.35 1.56
C ILE A 272 -23.91 13.60 2.43
N ASP A 273 -23.17 14.60 1.97
CA ASP A 273 -22.86 15.87 2.65
C ASP A 273 -22.31 15.65 4.08
N SER A 274 -21.41 14.70 4.23
CA SER A 274 -20.75 14.35 5.49
C SER A 274 -19.24 14.33 5.33
N PRO A 275 -18.47 15.11 6.13
CA PRO A 275 -17.01 15.05 6.09
C PRO A 275 -16.44 13.74 6.67
N ASP A 276 -17.29 12.87 7.20
CA ASP A 276 -16.91 11.58 7.76
C ASP A 276 -17.02 10.48 6.69
N VAL A 277 -15.89 10.15 6.06
CA VAL A 277 -15.81 9.13 5.01
C VAL A 277 -16.23 7.73 5.50
N PHE A 278 -16.20 7.48 6.82
CA PHE A 278 -16.60 6.18 7.37
C PHE A 278 -18.11 5.96 7.36
N LYS A 279 -18.91 6.98 7.03
CA LYS A 279 -20.37 6.86 6.89
C LYS A 279 -20.85 6.43 5.52
N ILE A 280 -19.94 6.27 4.55
CA ILE A 280 -20.30 5.81 3.21
C ILE A 280 -20.59 4.31 3.17
N SER A 281 -21.24 3.87 2.10
CA SER A 281 -21.65 2.46 1.92
C SER A 281 -20.50 1.44 1.83
N LEU A 282 -19.25 1.88 1.59
CA LEU A 282 -18.06 1.02 1.55
C LEU A 282 -17.33 0.88 2.91
N LEU A 283 -17.79 1.57 3.95
CA LEU A 283 -17.18 1.54 5.28
C LEU A 283 -18.23 1.36 6.39
N TRP A 284 -19.39 1.98 6.25
CA TRP A 284 -20.45 1.94 7.27
C TRP A 284 -20.93 0.53 7.64
N PRO A 285 -21.10 -0.44 6.71
CA PRO A 285 -21.49 -1.80 7.08
C PRO A 285 -20.50 -2.49 8.02
N ILE A 286 -19.20 -2.17 7.88
CA ILE A 286 -18.17 -2.68 8.80
C ILE A 286 -18.37 -2.05 10.19
N VAL A 287 -18.62 -0.74 10.25
CA VAL A 287 -18.89 -0.02 11.50
C VAL A 287 -20.15 -0.57 12.19
N GLU A 288 -21.24 -0.82 11.46
CA GLU A 288 -22.47 -1.44 11.99
C GLU A 288 -22.20 -2.83 12.59
N LYS A 289 -21.37 -3.64 11.90
CA LYS A 289 -20.99 -4.95 12.40
C LYS A 289 -20.14 -4.82 13.68
N LEU A 290 -19.23 -3.85 13.75
CA LEU A 290 -18.44 -3.57 14.97
C LEU A 290 -19.32 -3.09 16.12
N GLN A 291 -20.32 -2.25 15.87
CA GLN A 291 -21.30 -1.86 16.88
C GLN A 291 -22.07 -3.08 17.42
N THR A 292 -22.46 -3.99 16.53
CA THR A 292 -23.14 -5.23 16.91
C THR A 292 -22.26 -6.14 17.79
N LEU A 293 -20.99 -6.31 17.40
CA LEU A 293 -20.05 -7.18 18.12
C LEU A 293 -19.64 -6.62 19.49
N SER A 294 -19.50 -5.30 19.59
CA SER A 294 -19.02 -4.63 20.80
C SER A 294 -20.15 -4.16 21.74
N GLY A 295 -21.37 -4.00 21.22
CA GLY A 295 -22.45 -3.32 21.92
C GLY A 295 -22.24 -1.82 22.12
N LYS A 296 -21.22 -1.23 21.49
CA LYS A 296 -20.84 0.19 21.61
C LYS A 296 -21.32 0.97 20.38
N LYS A 297 -21.53 2.29 20.58
CA LYS A 297 -21.97 3.19 19.51
C LYS A 297 -20.76 3.87 18.85
N TYR A 298 -20.88 4.12 17.56
CA TYR A 298 -19.87 4.80 16.76
C TYR A 298 -19.49 6.17 17.32
N GLU A 299 -20.47 6.99 17.67
CA GLU A 299 -20.29 8.37 18.13
C GLU A 299 -19.41 8.49 19.39
N SER A 300 -19.32 7.43 20.17
CA SER A 300 -18.49 7.39 21.39
C SER A 300 -17.17 6.64 21.22
N HIS A 301 -16.96 6.00 20.07
CA HIS A 301 -15.77 5.17 19.80
C HIS A 301 -15.35 5.30 18.32
N THR A 302 -15.41 6.51 17.77
CA THR A 302 -15.15 6.80 16.34
C THR A 302 -13.77 6.30 15.92
N GLU A 303 -12.72 6.72 16.62
CA GLU A 303 -11.34 6.34 16.32
C GLU A 303 -11.16 4.82 16.20
N SER A 304 -11.58 4.07 17.22
CA SER A 304 -11.41 2.62 17.24
C SER A 304 -12.15 1.93 16.09
N MET A 305 -13.37 2.37 15.79
CA MET A 305 -14.17 1.76 14.73
C MET A 305 -13.64 2.13 13.34
N ARG A 306 -13.14 3.36 13.16
CA ARG A 306 -12.51 3.82 11.90
C ARG A 306 -11.25 3.04 11.60
N VAL A 307 -10.35 2.94 12.57
CA VAL A 307 -9.10 2.16 12.44
C VAL A 307 -9.39 0.71 12.04
N ILE A 308 -10.31 0.05 12.74
CA ILE A 308 -10.64 -1.35 12.44
C ILE A 308 -11.26 -1.48 11.04
N ALA A 309 -12.20 -0.61 10.68
CA ALA A 309 -12.89 -0.66 9.40
C ALA A 309 -11.91 -0.48 8.23
N ASP A 310 -11.05 0.53 8.29
CA ASP A 310 -10.02 0.78 7.28
C ASP A 310 -9.04 -0.39 7.18
N HIS A 311 -8.43 -0.76 8.29
CA HIS A 311 -7.35 -1.72 8.31
C HIS A 311 -7.78 -3.13 7.90
N LEU A 312 -8.99 -3.55 8.22
CA LEU A 312 -9.49 -4.86 7.78
C LEU A 312 -9.91 -4.84 6.30
N ARG A 313 -10.41 -3.72 5.79
CA ARG A 313 -10.64 -3.54 4.36
C ARG A 313 -9.33 -3.62 3.60
N ALA A 314 -8.31 -2.87 4.02
CA ALA A 314 -6.96 -2.90 3.44
C ALA A 314 -6.35 -4.31 3.47
N ALA A 315 -6.38 -4.98 4.63
CA ALA A 315 -5.82 -6.33 4.79
C ALA A 315 -6.55 -7.39 3.95
N THR A 316 -7.86 -7.23 3.74
CA THR A 316 -8.65 -8.11 2.88
C THR A 316 -8.17 -8.02 1.43
N PHE A 317 -8.04 -6.82 0.88
CA PHE A 317 -7.54 -6.64 -0.49
C PHE A 317 -6.07 -7.05 -0.66
N LEU A 318 -5.23 -6.79 0.35
CA LEU A 318 -3.85 -7.30 0.34
C LEU A 318 -3.81 -8.83 0.28
N ALA A 319 -4.67 -9.52 1.05
CA ALA A 319 -4.75 -10.97 1.04
C ALA A 319 -5.24 -11.51 -0.30
N VAL A 320 -6.27 -10.89 -0.91
CA VAL A 320 -6.76 -11.20 -2.25
C VAL A 320 -5.66 -11.07 -3.31
N ASP A 321 -4.81 -10.06 -3.18
CA ASP A 321 -3.68 -9.84 -4.09
C ASP A 321 -2.47 -10.74 -3.77
N GLY A 322 -2.58 -11.64 -2.77
CA GLY A 322 -1.60 -12.68 -2.46
C GLY A 322 -0.62 -12.34 -1.33
N VAL A 323 -0.78 -11.20 -0.65
CA VAL A 323 0.06 -10.86 0.50
C VAL A 323 -0.29 -11.72 1.71
N LYS A 324 0.74 -12.20 2.41
CA LYS A 324 0.60 -12.91 3.70
C LYS A 324 1.33 -12.15 4.79
N PRO A 325 0.81 -12.13 6.04
CA PRO A 325 1.50 -11.46 7.15
C PRO A 325 2.93 -11.99 7.34
N ALA A 326 3.92 -11.10 7.30
CA ALA A 326 5.34 -11.45 7.41
C ALA A 326 6.11 -10.41 8.23
N ASN A 327 7.43 -10.59 8.37
CA ASN A 327 8.31 -9.67 9.10
C ASN A 327 9.00 -8.63 8.18
N LYS A 328 8.73 -8.65 6.88
CA LYS A 328 9.39 -7.79 5.89
C LYS A 328 8.37 -7.33 4.84
N GLU A 329 8.70 -6.23 4.17
CA GLU A 329 8.01 -5.75 2.97
C GLU A 329 6.49 -5.62 3.14
N GLN A 330 5.70 -5.96 2.13
CA GLN A 330 4.24 -5.87 2.14
C GLN A 330 3.61 -6.67 3.29
N GLY A 331 4.17 -7.83 3.60
CA GLY A 331 3.69 -8.68 4.69
C GLY A 331 3.87 -8.06 6.07
N TYR A 332 4.90 -7.23 6.26
CA TYR A 332 5.09 -6.45 7.48
C TYR A 332 3.99 -5.39 7.65
N VAL A 333 3.71 -4.65 6.57
CA VAL A 333 2.64 -3.64 6.58
C VAL A 333 1.28 -4.29 6.87
N MET A 334 0.96 -5.38 6.18
CA MET A 334 -0.27 -6.14 6.45
C MET A 334 -0.36 -6.59 7.91
N ARG A 335 0.72 -7.13 8.46
CA ARG A 335 0.79 -7.54 9.87
C ARG A 335 0.56 -6.36 10.82
N ARG A 336 1.13 -5.20 10.52
CA ARG A 336 0.95 -3.96 11.29
C ARG A 336 -0.51 -3.51 11.30
N LEU A 337 -1.18 -3.49 10.13
CA LEU A 337 -2.60 -3.19 10.01
C LEU A 337 -3.46 -4.13 10.87
N LEU A 338 -3.25 -5.43 10.74
CA LEU A 338 -3.99 -6.45 11.50
C LEU A 338 -3.80 -6.29 13.02
N ARG A 339 -2.56 -6.08 13.46
CA ARG A 339 -2.25 -5.92 14.89
C ARG A 339 -2.83 -4.63 15.47
N ARG A 340 -2.81 -3.56 14.70
CA ARG A 340 -3.44 -2.29 15.08
C ARG A 340 -4.96 -2.46 15.19
N ALA A 341 -5.61 -3.11 14.23
CA ALA A 341 -7.04 -3.43 14.30
C ALA A 341 -7.40 -4.27 15.55
N ILE A 342 -6.59 -5.29 15.88
CA ILE A 342 -6.80 -6.11 17.08
C ILE A 342 -6.63 -5.27 18.36
N ARG A 343 -5.66 -4.37 18.40
CA ARG A 343 -5.44 -3.49 19.56
C ARG A 343 -6.65 -2.58 19.79
N PHE A 344 -7.17 -1.94 18.75
CA PHE A 344 -8.36 -1.10 18.87
C PHE A 344 -9.64 -1.90 19.16
N ALA A 345 -9.72 -3.16 18.74
CA ALA A 345 -10.83 -4.04 19.12
C ALA A 345 -10.87 -4.30 20.64
N PHE A 346 -9.73 -4.30 21.32
CA PHE A 346 -9.67 -4.35 22.79
C PHE A 346 -10.34 -3.14 23.45
N ASP A 347 -10.17 -1.94 22.89
CA ASP A 347 -10.85 -0.73 23.38
C ASP A 347 -12.36 -0.81 23.23
N LEU A 348 -12.82 -1.54 22.22
CA LEU A 348 -14.23 -1.86 22.02
C LEU A 348 -14.73 -3.00 22.93
N GLY A 349 -13.85 -3.68 23.69
CA GLY A 349 -14.18 -4.85 24.48
C GLY A 349 -14.40 -6.12 23.67
N ILE A 350 -13.94 -6.17 22.42
CA ILE A 350 -14.00 -7.36 21.57
C ILE A 350 -12.77 -8.23 21.88
N GLU A 351 -12.93 -9.17 22.81
CA GLU A 351 -11.84 -10.02 23.28
C GLU A 351 -11.68 -11.33 22.50
N GLN A 352 -12.72 -11.78 21.79
CA GLN A 352 -12.69 -12.96 20.91
C GLN A 352 -12.16 -12.62 19.52
N ASN A 353 -11.82 -13.63 18.73
CA ASN A 353 -11.56 -13.46 17.31
C ASN A 353 -12.80 -12.90 16.63
N PHE A 354 -12.62 -11.98 15.69
CA PHE A 354 -13.72 -11.32 14.99
C PHE A 354 -13.45 -11.06 13.49
N PHE A 355 -12.26 -11.36 13.00
CA PHE A 355 -11.96 -11.18 11.58
C PHE A 355 -12.86 -12.06 10.70
N GLU A 356 -13.18 -13.27 11.17
CA GLU A 356 -14.14 -14.17 10.50
C GLU A 356 -15.57 -13.60 10.40
N GLU A 357 -15.90 -12.58 11.21
CA GLU A 357 -17.18 -11.89 11.19
C GLU A 357 -17.16 -10.63 10.30
N ILE A 358 -15.99 -10.00 10.10
CA ILE A 358 -15.85 -8.76 9.34
C ILE A 358 -15.54 -9.02 7.86
N VAL A 359 -14.67 -9.99 7.55
CA VAL A 359 -14.28 -10.29 6.16
C VAL A 359 -15.47 -10.62 5.26
N PRO A 360 -16.49 -11.41 5.70
CA PRO A 360 -17.69 -11.61 4.90
C PRO A 360 -18.44 -10.31 4.56
N VAL A 361 -18.54 -9.37 5.50
CA VAL A 361 -19.18 -8.06 5.27
C VAL A 361 -18.44 -7.30 4.16
N ILE A 362 -17.10 -7.32 4.19
CA ILE A 362 -16.28 -6.69 3.16
C ILE A 362 -16.50 -7.40 1.81
N ALA A 363 -16.47 -8.73 1.78
CA ALA A 363 -16.66 -9.49 0.55
C ALA A 363 -18.03 -9.22 -0.10
N ASP A 364 -19.08 -9.11 0.71
CA ASP A 364 -20.44 -8.83 0.24
C ASP A 364 -20.56 -7.42 -0.36
N MET A 365 -19.84 -6.42 0.18
CA MET A 365 -19.84 -5.06 -0.36
C MET A 365 -19.20 -4.94 -1.76
N TYR A 366 -18.32 -5.87 -2.11
CA TYR A 366 -17.53 -5.81 -3.35
C TYR A 366 -17.89 -6.91 -4.36
N VAL A 367 -18.91 -7.72 -4.08
CA VAL A 367 -19.26 -8.93 -4.85
C VAL A 367 -19.50 -8.66 -6.34
N ASP A 368 -20.09 -7.52 -6.66
CA ASP A 368 -20.45 -7.16 -8.04
C ASP A 368 -19.30 -6.48 -8.79
N ASP A 369 -18.42 -5.78 -8.08
CA ASP A 369 -17.36 -4.95 -8.66
C ASP A 369 -15.99 -5.67 -8.68
N TYR A 370 -15.68 -6.41 -7.61
CA TYR A 370 -14.44 -7.18 -7.44
C TYR A 370 -14.77 -8.60 -6.97
N PRO A 371 -15.30 -9.47 -7.85
CA PRO A 371 -15.77 -10.81 -7.48
C PRO A 371 -14.69 -11.70 -6.86
N GLU A 372 -13.41 -11.43 -7.14
CA GLU A 372 -12.28 -12.13 -6.54
C GLU A 372 -12.23 -12.01 -5.01
N VAL A 373 -12.78 -10.94 -4.43
CA VAL A 373 -12.85 -10.77 -2.97
C VAL A 373 -13.78 -11.80 -2.34
N ARG A 374 -14.92 -12.06 -2.98
CA ARG A 374 -15.86 -13.10 -2.57
C ARG A 374 -15.28 -14.50 -2.84
N ASP A 375 -14.70 -14.71 -4.01
CA ASP A 375 -14.26 -16.03 -4.46
C ASP A 375 -13.09 -16.55 -3.61
N GLN A 376 -12.24 -15.65 -3.09
CA GLN A 376 -11.12 -15.96 -2.19
C GLN A 376 -11.44 -15.77 -0.70
N ARG A 377 -12.68 -15.46 -0.33
CA ARG A 377 -13.11 -15.11 1.03
C ARG A 377 -12.59 -16.06 2.10
N ASP A 378 -12.74 -17.36 1.89
CA ASP A 378 -12.40 -18.36 2.90
C ASP A 378 -10.87 -18.47 3.10
N GLU A 379 -10.07 -18.30 2.04
CA GLU A 379 -8.61 -18.24 2.12
C GLU A 379 -8.15 -16.96 2.84
N VAL A 380 -8.78 -15.82 2.54
CA VAL A 380 -8.55 -14.56 3.25
C VAL A 380 -8.83 -14.72 4.74
N ILE A 381 -10.00 -15.26 5.12
CA ILE A 381 -10.35 -15.52 6.53
C ILE A 381 -9.29 -16.38 7.20
N ALA A 382 -8.90 -17.50 6.58
CA ALA A 382 -7.89 -18.41 7.15
C ALA A 382 -6.55 -17.68 7.39
N THR A 383 -6.14 -16.82 6.44
CA THR A 383 -4.91 -16.05 6.53
C THR A 383 -4.95 -15.01 7.66
N LEU A 384 -6.02 -14.21 7.73
CA LEU A 384 -6.14 -13.14 8.71
C LEU A 384 -6.37 -13.67 10.12
N VAL A 385 -7.22 -14.67 10.30
CA VAL A 385 -7.52 -15.29 11.61
C VAL A 385 -6.29 -16.00 12.19
N LYS A 386 -5.41 -16.53 11.35
CA LYS A 386 -4.14 -17.12 11.83
C LYS A 386 -3.28 -16.09 12.55
N GLU A 387 -3.09 -14.90 11.98
CA GLU A 387 -2.35 -13.80 12.61
C GLU A 387 -3.09 -13.25 13.83
N GLU A 388 -4.43 -13.14 13.78
CA GLU A 388 -5.25 -12.70 14.89
C GLU A 388 -5.06 -13.59 16.13
N LYS A 389 -5.16 -14.92 15.97
CA LYS A 389 -4.96 -15.89 17.06
C LYS A 389 -3.59 -15.76 17.71
N VAL A 390 -2.55 -15.64 16.90
CA VAL A 390 -1.17 -15.52 17.38
C VAL A 390 -0.98 -14.19 18.14
N PHE A 391 -1.43 -13.08 17.56
CA PHE A 391 -1.19 -11.77 18.17
C PHE A 391 -2.01 -11.55 19.44
N ARG A 392 -3.26 -12.04 19.53
CA ARG A 392 -4.06 -11.94 20.76
C ARG A 392 -3.39 -12.61 21.97
N GLN A 393 -2.60 -13.67 21.73
CA GLN A 393 -1.85 -14.31 22.83
C GLN A 393 -0.71 -13.43 23.34
N THR A 394 -0.06 -12.67 22.45
CA THR A 394 1.06 -11.79 22.80
C THR A 394 0.64 -10.39 23.24
N LEU A 395 -0.47 -9.86 22.72
CA LEU A 395 -0.97 -8.52 23.02
C LEU A 395 -1.18 -8.29 24.52
N ARG A 396 -1.88 -9.20 25.20
CA ARG A 396 -2.13 -9.09 26.64
C ARG A 396 -0.83 -9.08 27.47
N LYS A 397 0.19 -9.81 27.02
CA LYS A 397 1.51 -9.80 27.66
C LYS A 397 2.24 -8.49 27.40
N GLY A 398 2.24 -8.02 26.16
CA GLY A 398 2.87 -6.76 25.76
C GLY A 398 2.28 -5.55 26.50
N LEU A 399 0.95 -5.46 26.60
CA LEU A 399 0.29 -4.39 27.37
C LEU A 399 0.65 -4.42 28.85
N ARG A 400 0.71 -5.61 29.47
CA ARG A 400 1.14 -5.72 30.88
C ARG A 400 2.60 -5.33 31.10
N GLU A 401 3.47 -5.62 30.13
CA GLU A 401 4.88 -5.18 30.22
C GLU A 401 4.98 -3.66 30.06
N LEU A 402 4.21 -3.07 29.13
CA LEU A 402 4.17 -1.63 28.93
C LEU A 402 3.67 -0.90 30.19
N ASP A 403 2.65 -1.44 30.86
CA ASP A 403 2.14 -0.90 32.13
C ASP A 403 3.21 -0.76 33.22
N LYS A 404 4.25 -1.62 33.22
CA LYS A 404 5.35 -1.52 34.20
C LYS A 404 6.18 -0.26 34.03
N PHE A 405 6.17 0.33 32.84
CA PHE A 405 6.99 1.49 32.50
C PHE A 405 6.25 2.83 32.70
N LYS A 406 4.99 2.82 33.17
CA LYS A 406 4.20 4.06 33.39
C LYS A 406 4.91 5.09 34.25
N GLN A 407 5.70 4.65 35.24
CA GLN A 407 6.41 5.57 36.15
C GLN A 407 7.84 5.87 35.71
N SER A 408 8.53 4.91 35.07
CA SER A 408 9.92 5.05 34.65
C SER A 408 10.08 5.66 33.25
N GLY A 409 9.05 5.61 32.43
CA GLY A 409 9.12 5.90 31.02
C GLY A 409 9.70 4.73 30.20
N LEU A 410 9.70 4.87 28.89
CA LEU A 410 10.21 3.89 27.91
C LEU A 410 11.41 4.45 27.20
N THR A 411 12.48 3.65 27.11
CA THR A 411 13.64 3.89 26.24
C THR A 411 13.55 3.03 24.99
N GLY A 412 14.46 3.21 24.03
CA GLY A 412 14.52 2.36 22.86
C GLY A 412 14.81 0.90 23.16
N ASN A 413 15.46 0.59 24.31
CA ASN A 413 15.72 -0.78 24.73
C ASN A 413 14.45 -1.52 25.17
N GLU A 414 13.59 -0.87 25.95
CA GLU A 414 12.29 -1.44 26.34
C GLU A 414 11.38 -1.60 25.13
N LEU A 415 11.34 -0.61 24.23
CA LEU A 415 10.60 -0.70 22.98
C LEU A 415 11.09 -1.85 22.10
N PHE A 416 12.42 -2.06 22.03
CA PHE A 416 12.98 -3.21 21.32
C PHE A 416 12.60 -4.54 21.99
N THR A 417 12.54 -4.59 23.32
CA THR A 417 12.12 -5.79 24.05
C THR A 417 10.63 -6.10 23.77
N LEU A 418 9.78 -5.09 23.77
CA LEU A 418 8.36 -5.24 23.36
C LEU A 418 8.23 -5.78 21.93
N TYR A 419 9.04 -5.29 21.02
CA TYR A 419 9.06 -5.72 19.63
C TYR A 419 9.60 -7.16 19.47
N ASP A 420 10.80 -7.45 20.00
CA ASP A 420 11.52 -8.69 19.77
C ASP A 420 10.94 -9.87 20.55
N THR A 421 10.59 -9.64 21.83
CA THR A 421 10.13 -10.69 22.75
C THR A 421 8.63 -10.91 22.69
N TYR A 422 7.86 -9.81 22.59
CA TYR A 422 6.41 -9.87 22.64
C TYR A 422 5.74 -9.68 21.27
N GLY A 423 6.51 -9.42 20.22
CA GLY A 423 5.98 -9.18 18.88
C GLY A 423 5.06 -7.96 18.81
N PHE A 424 5.28 -6.97 19.68
CA PHE A 424 4.49 -5.76 19.77
C PHE A 424 5.17 -4.68 18.91
N PRO A 425 4.61 -4.30 17.75
CA PRO A 425 5.25 -3.35 16.84
C PRO A 425 5.64 -2.06 17.55
N VAL A 426 6.78 -1.47 17.19
CA VAL A 426 7.27 -0.26 17.86
C VAL A 426 6.30 0.90 17.70
N GLU A 427 5.68 1.04 16.54
CA GLU A 427 4.66 2.04 16.26
C GLU A 427 3.46 1.90 17.21
N LEU A 428 2.99 0.67 17.40
CA LEU A 428 1.90 0.38 18.32
C LEU A 428 2.32 0.60 19.78
N SER A 429 3.58 0.30 20.12
CA SER A 429 4.12 0.55 21.46
C SER A 429 4.20 2.05 21.77
N THR A 430 4.60 2.88 20.80
CA THR A 430 4.68 4.34 20.96
C THR A 430 3.29 4.98 20.97
N GLU A 431 2.36 4.54 20.14
CA GLU A 431 0.96 4.95 20.14
C GLU A 431 0.30 4.65 21.51
N GLU A 432 0.51 3.44 22.01
CA GLU A 432 -0.02 3.05 23.33
C GLU A 432 0.64 3.80 24.49
N ALA A 433 1.94 4.06 24.39
CA ALA A 433 2.66 4.87 25.37
C ALA A 433 2.09 6.30 25.42
N PHE A 434 1.87 6.91 24.25
CA PHE A 434 1.25 8.23 24.16
C PHE A 434 -0.16 8.24 24.76
N LYS A 435 -0.99 7.25 24.41
CA LYS A 435 -2.37 7.11 24.92
C LYS A 435 -2.43 6.93 26.45
N GLN A 436 -1.45 6.23 27.02
CA GLN A 436 -1.35 5.99 28.46
C GLN A 436 -0.50 7.03 29.20
N GLU A 437 -0.10 8.12 28.53
CA GLU A 437 0.75 9.19 29.06
C GLU A 437 2.11 8.67 29.60
N VAL A 438 2.62 7.57 29.01
CA VAL A 438 3.94 7.04 29.33
C VAL A 438 5.00 7.84 28.60
N LYS A 439 5.94 8.43 29.32
CA LYS A 439 7.00 9.25 28.74
C LYS A 439 7.97 8.40 27.93
N LEU A 440 8.25 8.81 26.71
CA LEU A 440 9.34 8.28 25.89
C LEU A 440 10.63 9.06 26.14
N SER A 441 11.79 8.38 26.13
CA SER A 441 13.08 9.07 26.16
C SER A 441 13.29 9.86 24.86
N ASP A 442 13.99 11.00 24.92
CA ASP A 442 14.25 11.81 23.72
C ASP A 442 15.04 11.05 22.64
N ALA A 443 15.88 10.08 23.07
CA ALA A 443 16.71 9.25 22.20
C ALA A 443 16.08 7.90 21.84
N TRP A 444 14.83 7.64 22.18
CA TRP A 444 14.21 6.30 22.01
C TRP A 444 14.36 5.73 20.60
N ARG A 445 14.25 6.57 19.58
CA ARG A 445 14.32 6.16 18.17
C ARG A 445 15.72 5.68 17.80
N GLU A 446 16.72 6.45 18.17
CA GLU A 446 18.13 6.11 17.91
C GLU A 446 18.56 4.82 18.63
N GLU A 447 18.12 4.66 19.88
CA GLU A 447 18.37 3.46 20.70
C GLU A 447 17.69 2.22 20.12
N PHE A 448 16.42 2.34 19.71
CA PHE A 448 15.67 1.27 19.06
C PHE A 448 16.32 0.86 17.74
N ASP A 449 16.63 1.84 16.88
CA ASP A 449 17.26 1.59 15.59
C ASP A 449 18.67 0.97 15.74
N ALA A 450 19.41 1.34 16.77
CA ALA A 450 20.68 0.71 17.11
C ALA A 450 20.49 -0.79 17.45
N LYS A 451 19.48 -1.12 18.26
CA LYS A 451 19.13 -2.51 18.59
C LYS A 451 18.66 -3.30 17.37
N MET A 452 17.87 -2.68 16.51
CA MET A 452 17.43 -3.28 15.25
C MET A 452 18.62 -3.57 14.31
N ARG A 453 19.60 -2.66 14.24
CA ARG A 453 20.86 -2.91 13.48
C ARG A 453 21.64 -4.06 14.08
N GLU A 454 21.84 -4.08 15.41
CA GLU A 454 22.51 -5.17 16.11
C GLU A 454 21.83 -6.52 15.85
N GLN A 455 20.50 -6.59 15.89
CA GLN A 455 19.73 -7.79 15.57
C GLN A 455 19.92 -8.21 14.10
N ARG A 456 19.87 -7.26 13.16
CA ARG A 456 20.10 -7.52 11.73
C ARG A 456 21.51 -8.03 11.49
N GLU A 457 22.52 -7.43 12.12
CA GLU A 457 23.92 -7.85 12.03
C GLU A 457 24.12 -9.25 12.61
N ARG A 458 23.50 -9.55 13.77
CA ARG A 458 23.50 -10.92 14.34
C ARG A 458 22.83 -11.91 13.40
N SER A 459 21.67 -11.56 12.84
CA SER A 459 20.96 -12.39 11.86
C SER A 459 21.73 -12.52 10.55
N GLN A 460 22.38 -11.45 10.07
CA GLN A 460 23.25 -11.48 8.90
C GLN A 460 24.57 -12.18 9.18
N THR A 461 25.12 -12.09 10.39
CA THR A 461 26.33 -12.83 10.76
C THR A 461 26.01 -14.30 10.93
N ALA A 462 24.83 -14.63 11.48
CA ALA A 462 24.31 -15.98 11.45
C ALA A 462 24.00 -16.46 10.01
N ALA A 463 23.58 -15.56 9.12
CA ALA A 463 23.35 -15.83 7.69
C ALA A 463 24.64 -15.66 6.84
N LYS A 464 25.54 -14.71 7.15
CA LYS A 464 26.84 -14.52 6.46
C LYS A 464 27.84 -15.62 6.78
N GLY A 465 27.62 -16.38 7.87
CA GLY A 465 28.26 -17.70 8.02
C GLY A 465 27.77 -18.69 6.96
N THR A 466 26.79 -18.35 6.11
CA THR A 466 26.04 -19.31 5.30
C THR A 466 25.92 -18.96 3.81
N PHE A 467 26.21 -17.74 3.35
CA PHE A 467 26.03 -17.39 1.93
C PHE A 467 27.19 -16.58 1.34
N LYS A 468 28.28 -17.26 1.09
CA LYS A 468 29.03 -17.14 -0.18
C LYS A 468 28.65 -18.39 -0.96
N GLY A 469 28.10 -18.24 -2.16
CA GLY A 469 27.92 -19.33 -3.10
C GLY A 469 29.26 -20.06 -3.28
N GLY A 470 29.39 -21.23 -2.66
CA GLY A 470 30.64 -21.94 -2.45
C GLY A 470 30.92 -22.13 -0.95
N LEU A 471 31.28 -23.33 -0.58
CA LEU A 471 31.60 -23.82 0.75
C LEU A 471 32.18 -22.74 1.68
N ALA A 472 31.48 -22.39 2.73
CA ALA A 472 31.91 -21.43 3.76
C ALA A 472 33.05 -21.89 4.65
N GLY A 473 33.72 -23.02 4.30
CA GLY A 473 34.89 -23.57 4.97
C GLY A 473 35.36 -24.83 4.26
N ASP A 474 36.66 -25.06 4.25
CA ASP A 474 37.29 -26.20 3.58
C ASP A 474 37.35 -27.45 4.48
N LYS A 475 36.51 -27.50 5.54
CA LYS A 475 36.46 -28.64 6.47
C LYS A 475 35.51 -29.73 5.96
N ASP A 476 35.86 -30.98 6.13
CA ASP A 476 35.12 -32.14 5.63
C ASP A 476 33.64 -32.17 6.07
N ASN A 477 33.30 -31.70 7.26
CA ASN A 477 31.94 -31.67 7.74
C ASN A 477 31.06 -30.66 6.98
N HIS A 478 31.59 -29.53 6.53
CA HIS A 478 30.82 -28.57 5.73
C HIS A 478 30.44 -29.16 4.38
N LYS A 479 31.34 -29.91 3.73
CA LYS A 479 31.07 -30.61 2.46
C LYS A 479 29.97 -31.66 2.64
N LYS A 480 30.08 -32.48 3.72
CA LYS A 480 29.07 -33.50 4.05
C LYS A 480 27.70 -32.89 4.30
N TYR A 481 27.62 -31.83 5.11
CA TYR A 481 26.33 -31.17 5.40
C TYR A 481 25.77 -30.43 4.19
N HIS A 482 26.59 -29.88 3.32
CA HIS A 482 26.15 -29.29 2.08
C HIS A 482 25.50 -30.34 1.16
N THR A 483 26.15 -31.48 0.96
CA THR A 483 25.58 -32.62 0.22
C THR A 483 24.27 -33.11 0.88
N ALA A 484 24.27 -33.25 2.21
CA ALA A 484 23.07 -33.65 2.95
C ALA A 484 21.90 -32.65 2.81
N THR A 485 22.18 -31.35 2.61
CA THR A 485 21.13 -30.35 2.35
C THR A 485 20.38 -30.65 1.07
N HIS A 486 21.10 -30.99 0.00
CA HIS A 486 20.48 -31.36 -1.28
C HIS A 486 19.69 -32.66 -1.20
N LEU A 487 20.24 -33.68 -0.54
CA LEU A 487 19.50 -34.94 -0.30
C LEU A 487 18.24 -34.71 0.53
N LEU A 488 18.33 -33.89 1.58
CA LEU A 488 17.17 -33.55 2.42
C LEU A 488 16.10 -32.80 1.64
N GLN A 489 16.47 -31.85 0.77
CA GLN A 489 15.53 -31.16 -0.09
C GLN A 489 14.80 -32.14 -1.03
N SER A 490 15.55 -33.06 -1.66
CA SER A 490 14.96 -34.10 -2.52
C SER A 490 14.02 -35.02 -1.74
N ALA A 491 14.40 -35.48 -0.55
CA ALA A 491 13.56 -36.34 0.30
C ALA A 491 12.27 -35.63 0.74
N LEU A 492 12.35 -34.37 1.09
CA LEU A 492 11.18 -33.58 1.47
C LEU A 492 10.24 -33.35 0.28
N ARG A 493 10.79 -33.12 -0.93
CA ARG A 493 9.98 -33.01 -2.17
C ARG A 493 9.31 -34.32 -2.55
N GLU A 494 9.97 -35.45 -2.31
CA GLU A 494 9.34 -36.77 -2.51
C GLU A 494 8.17 -37.01 -1.55
N LEU A 495 8.28 -36.53 -0.31
CA LEU A 495 7.24 -36.68 0.71
C LEU A 495 6.08 -35.68 0.58
N PHE A 496 6.37 -34.43 0.23
CA PHE A 496 5.40 -33.32 0.27
C PHE A 496 5.08 -32.72 -1.10
N GLY A 497 5.71 -33.21 -2.16
CA GLY A 497 5.45 -32.79 -3.53
C GLY A 497 6.44 -31.78 -4.09
N PRO A 498 6.37 -31.52 -5.42
CA PRO A 498 7.33 -30.69 -6.15
C PRO A 498 7.28 -29.20 -5.79
N GLU A 499 6.22 -28.74 -5.10
CA GLU A 499 6.08 -27.37 -4.66
C GLU A 499 6.89 -27.03 -3.41
N LEU A 500 7.49 -28.04 -2.75
CA LEU A 500 8.36 -27.80 -1.61
C LEU A 500 9.66 -27.10 -2.07
N ARG A 501 9.95 -25.99 -1.42
CA ARG A 501 11.11 -25.15 -1.73
C ARG A 501 11.88 -24.78 -0.48
N GLN A 502 13.19 -24.65 -0.64
CA GLN A 502 14.06 -24.15 0.41
C GLN A 502 13.86 -22.63 0.59
N HIS A 503 13.62 -22.21 1.84
CA HIS A 503 13.57 -20.80 2.24
C HIS A 503 14.87 -20.33 2.91
N GLY A 504 15.71 -21.25 3.36
CA GLY A 504 17.01 -20.96 3.95
C GLY A 504 17.71 -22.21 4.45
N SER A 505 19.01 -22.13 4.66
CA SER A 505 19.78 -23.16 5.34
C SER A 505 20.89 -22.54 6.20
N ASN A 506 21.30 -23.25 7.24
CA ASN A 506 22.46 -22.88 8.06
C ASN A 506 23.30 -24.11 8.34
N ILE A 507 24.58 -24.10 7.86
CA ILE A 507 25.51 -25.19 8.02
C ILE A 507 26.66 -24.71 8.93
N THR A 508 26.87 -25.41 10.03
CA THR A 508 27.99 -25.23 10.94
C THR A 508 28.78 -26.54 11.02
N GLU A 509 29.89 -26.58 11.76
CA GLU A 509 30.62 -27.83 11.99
C GLU A 509 29.83 -28.91 12.75
N GLU A 510 28.81 -28.47 13.50
CA GLU A 510 28.05 -29.31 14.43
C GLU A 510 26.66 -29.69 13.94
N ARG A 511 26.06 -28.86 13.05
CA ARG A 511 24.68 -29.05 12.62
C ARG A 511 24.40 -28.45 11.25
N LEU A 512 23.35 -29.03 10.62
CA LEU A 512 22.61 -28.50 9.47
C LEU A 512 21.23 -28.06 9.92
N ARG A 513 20.80 -26.84 9.55
CA ARG A 513 19.40 -26.39 9.60
C ARG A 513 18.92 -26.16 8.17
N PHE A 514 17.71 -26.63 7.88
CA PHE A 514 17.04 -26.47 6.61
C PHE A 514 15.64 -25.90 6.83
N ASP A 515 15.38 -24.72 6.29
CA ASP A 515 14.11 -24.02 6.40
C ASP A 515 13.35 -24.17 5.05
N PHE A 516 12.08 -24.58 5.09
CA PHE A 516 11.28 -24.86 3.90
C PHE A 516 9.80 -24.49 4.10
N ASN A 517 9.09 -24.33 2.99
CA ASN A 517 7.64 -24.09 3.01
C ASN A 517 6.89 -25.39 3.34
N HIS A 518 6.24 -25.39 4.50
CA HIS A 518 5.30 -26.44 4.88
C HIS A 518 4.32 -25.87 5.91
N ASP A 519 3.03 -26.07 5.68
CA ASP A 519 1.99 -25.37 6.45
C ASP A 519 1.73 -25.98 7.84
N ALA A 520 2.26 -27.17 8.11
CA ALA A 520 2.10 -27.87 9.37
C ALA A 520 3.44 -28.30 9.97
N LYS A 521 3.44 -28.63 11.26
CA LYS A 521 4.57 -29.29 11.90
C LYS A 521 4.67 -30.73 11.41
N MET A 522 5.85 -31.15 10.95
CA MET A 522 6.10 -32.53 10.54
C MET A 522 5.78 -33.52 11.67
N THR A 523 5.09 -34.58 11.32
CA THR A 523 4.82 -35.69 12.24
C THR A 523 6.07 -36.55 12.47
N PRO A 524 6.16 -37.29 13.57
CA PRO A 524 7.28 -38.23 13.81
C PRO A 524 7.50 -39.22 12.67
N GLU A 525 6.40 -39.69 12.04
CA GLU A 525 6.41 -40.63 10.91
C GLU A 525 7.00 -39.98 9.64
N GLU A 526 6.67 -38.71 9.36
CA GLU A 526 7.21 -37.97 8.24
C GLU A 526 8.70 -37.65 8.42
N ILE A 527 9.09 -37.25 9.64
CA ILE A 527 10.50 -37.07 9.99
C ILE A 527 11.27 -38.37 9.77
N LYS A 528 10.73 -39.49 10.25
CA LYS A 528 11.39 -40.79 10.11
C LYS A 528 11.53 -41.21 8.63
N LYS A 529 10.51 -40.97 7.80
CA LYS A 529 10.57 -41.24 6.36
C LYS A 529 11.63 -40.39 5.65
N ALA A 530 11.68 -39.08 5.95
CA ALA A 530 12.71 -38.21 5.39
C ALA A 530 14.12 -38.67 5.78
N GLU A 531 14.31 -39.04 7.06
CA GLU A 531 15.57 -39.56 7.59
C GLU A 531 15.98 -40.89 6.90
N ASP A 532 15.05 -41.80 6.71
CA ASP A 532 15.26 -43.10 6.07
C ASP A 532 15.64 -42.94 4.59
N LEU A 533 14.99 -42.02 3.86
CA LEU A 533 15.33 -41.70 2.46
C LEU A 533 16.76 -41.14 2.36
N VAL A 534 17.10 -40.11 3.14
CA VAL A 534 18.41 -39.48 3.12
C VAL A 534 19.50 -40.48 3.49
N ASN A 535 19.29 -41.27 4.57
CA ASN A 535 20.25 -42.27 5.00
C ASN A 535 20.38 -43.44 4.02
N GLY A 536 19.30 -43.79 3.31
CA GLY A 536 19.31 -44.77 2.21
C GLY A 536 20.26 -44.31 1.10
N TRP A 537 20.06 -43.11 0.58
CA TRP A 537 20.91 -42.54 -0.48
C TRP A 537 22.37 -42.34 -0.08
N ILE A 538 22.63 -41.98 1.20
CA ILE A 538 24.00 -41.91 1.74
C ILE A 538 24.64 -43.31 1.76
N LYS A 539 23.89 -44.36 2.13
CA LYS A 539 24.38 -45.74 2.18
C LYS A 539 24.61 -46.31 0.78
N ASP A 540 23.84 -45.87 -0.21
CA ASP A 540 24.00 -46.28 -1.60
C ASP A 540 25.22 -45.63 -2.28
N ASP A 541 25.90 -44.72 -1.59
CA ASP A 541 27.17 -44.06 -1.98
C ASP A 541 27.08 -43.45 -3.40
N LEU A 542 26.01 -42.64 -3.63
CA LEU A 542 25.69 -42.05 -4.93
C LEU A 542 26.83 -41.14 -5.43
N THR A 543 27.24 -41.34 -6.67
CA THR A 543 28.25 -40.48 -7.32
C THR A 543 27.71 -39.06 -7.49
N VAL A 544 28.47 -38.06 -7.01
CA VAL A 544 28.14 -36.64 -7.16
C VAL A 544 28.96 -36.05 -8.28
N THR A 545 28.26 -35.53 -9.30
CA THR A 545 28.87 -34.80 -10.42
C THR A 545 28.33 -33.38 -10.48
N TYR A 546 29.01 -32.47 -11.18
CA TYR A 546 28.50 -31.17 -11.48
C TYR A 546 28.87 -30.72 -12.89
N THR A 547 28.03 -29.86 -13.47
CA THR A 547 28.24 -29.26 -14.78
C THR A 547 27.77 -27.80 -14.75
N ASP A 548 28.50 -26.92 -15.42
CA ASP A 548 28.13 -25.51 -15.56
C ASP A 548 27.15 -25.37 -16.73
N TYR A 549 25.97 -24.79 -16.47
CA TYR A 549 24.95 -24.53 -17.48
C TYR A 549 24.56 -23.05 -17.48
N PRO A 550 24.15 -22.49 -18.64
CA PRO A 550 23.39 -21.23 -18.65
C PRO A 550 22.17 -21.37 -17.75
N THR A 551 21.86 -20.31 -16.99
CA THR A 551 20.78 -20.36 -15.99
C THR A 551 19.44 -20.77 -16.55
N GLU A 552 19.07 -20.28 -17.76
CA GLU A 552 17.83 -20.68 -18.46
C GLU A 552 17.79 -22.18 -18.76
N VAL A 553 18.92 -22.73 -19.22
CA VAL A 553 19.02 -24.17 -19.54
C VAL A 553 18.92 -25.02 -18.26
N ALA A 554 19.53 -24.58 -17.16
CA ALA A 554 19.45 -25.26 -15.87
C ALA A 554 18.00 -25.30 -15.35
N LEU A 555 17.27 -24.21 -15.47
CA LEU A 555 15.86 -24.13 -15.08
C LEU A 555 14.96 -25.02 -15.96
N ASP A 556 15.17 -25.03 -17.27
CA ASP A 556 14.42 -25.90 -18.20
C ASP A 556 14.68 -27.40 -17.96
N MET A 557 15.87 -27.75 -17.48
CA MET A 557 16.22 -29.11 -17.04
C MET A 557 15.58 -29.49 -15.71
N GLY A 558 14.91 -28.56 -15.02
CA GLY A 558 14.30 -28.80 -13.71
C GLY A 558 15.26 -28.74 -12.55
N ALA A 559 16.43 -28.10 -12.70
CA ALA A 559 17.36 -27.87 -11.60
C ALA A 559 16.69 -27.04 -10.50
N ILE A 560 16.93 -27.42 -9.24
CA ILE A 560 16.29 -26.84 -8.08
C ILE A 560 17.22 -25.83 -7.45
N GLY A 561 16.86 -24.55 -7.45
CA GLY A 561 17.62 -23.49 -6.79
C GLY A 561 16.85 -22.81 -5.66
N PRO A 562 17.54 -22.06 -4.76
CA PRO A 562 16.89 -21.26 -3.73
C PRO A 562 15.93 -20.24 -4.34
N PHE A 563 14.75 -20.08 -3.73
CA PHE A 563 13.72 -19.16 -4.22
C PHE A 563 14.13 -17.70 -3.95
N GLY A 564 14.01 -16.83 -4.99
CA GLY A 564 14.18 -15.37 -4.85
C GLY A 564 15.61 -14.84 -5.02
N GLU A 565 16.57 -15.65 -5.46
CA GLU A 565 17.92 -15.17 -5.76
C GLU A 565 18.10 -14.79 -7.23
N ARG A 566 18.92 -13.75 -7.48
CA ARG A 566 19.41 -13.44 -8.82
C ARG A 566 20.59 -14.36 -9.12
N TYR A 567 20.40 -15.28 -10.03
CA TYR A 567 21.47 -16.16 -10.51
C TYR A 567 22.38 -15.40 -11.48
N ALA A 568 23.67 -15.79 -11.51
CA ALA A 568 24.58 -15.38 -12.56
C ALA A 568 24.14 -15.99 -13.90
N ASP A 569 24.68 -15.49 -15.02
CA ASP A 569 24.36 -16.00 -16.38
C ASP A 569 24.65 -17.50 -16.53
N THR A 570 25.56 -18.03 -15.71
CA THR A 570 25.93 -19.44 -15.65
C THR A 570 25.87 -19.94 -14.22
N VAL A 571 25.25 -21.10 -14.00
CA VAL A 571 25.10 -21.75 -12.70
C VAL A 571 25.66 -23.15 -12.73
N LYS A 572 26.14 -23.60 -11.57
CA LYS A 572 26.67 -24.95 -11.38
C LYS A 572 25.55 -25.87 -10.93
N VAL A 573 25.19 -26.85 -11.76
CA VAL A 573 24.17 -27.85 -11.46
C VAL A 573 24.84 -29.12 -10.95
N TYR A 574 24.49 -29.54 -9.74
CA TYR A 574 24.95 -30.78 -9.13
C TYR A 574 23.97 -31.91 -9.41
N GLN A 575 24.48 -33.08 -9.73
CA GLN A 575 23.71 -34.30 -9.92
C GLN A 575 24.22 -35.40 -9.01
N MET A 576 23.32 -36.13 -8.35
CA MET A 576 23.64 -37.23 -7.45
C MET A 576 22.99 -38.52 -7.99
N GLY A 577 23.82 -39.53 -8.30
CA GLY A 577 23.37 -40.78 -8.89
C GLY A 577 23.09 -40.72 -10.39
N GLU A 578 22.62 -41.84 -10.96
CA GLU A 578 22.18 -41.94 -12.36
C GLU A 578 20.65 -41.80 -12.43
N GLY A 579 20.13 -40.95 -13.33
CA GLY A 579 18.70 -40.74 -13.53
C GLY A 579 18.12 -39.52 -12.80
N ASP A 580 16.88 -39.60 -12.32
CA ASP A 580 16.05 -38.47 -11.84
C ASP A 580 16.45 -37.87 -10.47
N HIS A 581 17.52 -38.30 -9.84
CA HIS A 581 18.02 -37.73 -8.58
C HIS A 581 18.84 -36.48 -8.84
N ILE A 582 18.19 -35.44 -9.34
CA ILE A 582 18.85 -34.14 -9.63
C ILE A 582 18.81 -33.30 -8.37
N ALA A 583 19.97 -32.92 -7.89
CA ALA A 583 20.12 -31.87 -6.93
C ALA A 583 20.50 -30.57 -7.64
N SER A 584 20.17 -29.45 -7.06
CA SER A 584 20.36 -28.09 -7.56
C SER A 584 21.81 -27.68 -7.80
#